data_e821c9e5dbe50b2704c32740eea9e74d
#
_entry.id   e821c9e5dbe50b2704c32740eea9e74d
#
_cell.length_a   1.000
_cell.length_b   1.000
_cell.length_c   1.000
_cell.angle_alpha   90.00
_cell.angle_beta   90.00
_cell.angle_gamma   90.00
#
_symmetry.space_group_name_H-M   'P 1'
#
loop_
_entity.id
_entity.type
_entity.pdbx_description
1 polymer ?
#
loop_
_entity_poly.entity_id
_entity_poly.type
_entity_poly.pdbx_seq_one_letter_code
_entity_poly.pdbx_strand_id
1 'polypeptide(L)'
;ASVHDGPVHLILNLLGIHFIGRPVEKFIGNRNFKYLVLSSIFLGAITWITFNSYGNQYLVGSSAIVLASLCTFCLFQPNHPITLLLFFILPVRIKPKWVLLGTFGLEIYGFVNSEIFGDGMIAHSAHLGGMACGAVTYLIVQGKLVFPFRFKFTRSGIGSSQPGHNRHLFKKAKKFRVNFGESASIKEETDRILDKINEKGFGSLTDSEKETLEKAKKLLGK
;
A
#
# COMPACT_ATOMS: atom_id res chain seq x y z
N ALA A 1 -2.23 27.40 16.87
CA ALA A 1 -2.65 26.19 16.19
C ALA A 1 -2.18 26.23 14.76
N SER A 2 -1.02 25.71 14.48
CA SER A 2 -0.54 25.57 13.12
C SER A 2 -1.34 24.43 12.48
N VAL A 3 -2.30 24.77 11.69
CA VAL A 3 -3.11 23.82 10.90
C VAL A 3 -2.24 23.00 9.92
N HIS A 4 -1.04 23.39 9.72
CA HIS A 4 0.13 22.66 9.19
C HIS A 4 1.35 23.45 9.64
N ASP A 5 2.35 22.79 10.15
CA ASP A 5 3.66 23.41 10.41
C ASP A 5 4.34 23.79 9.08
N GLY A 6 3.68 24.68 8.35
CA GLY A 6 4.12 25.18 7.08
C GLY A 6 3.70 24.34 5.86
N PRO A 7 3.84 24.94 4.66
CA PRO A 7 3.48 24.32 3.38
C PRO A 7 4.29 23.04 3.09
N VAL A 8 5.47 22.91 3.67
CA VAL A 8 6.35 21.73 3.47
C VAL A 8 5.70 20.46 4.04
N HIS A 9 5.11 20.51 5.25
CA HIS A 9 4.43 19.37 5.85
C HIS A 9 3.22 18.91 5.02
N LEU A 10 2.45 19.86 4.49
CA LEU A 10 1.35 19.56 3.57
C LEU A 10 1.85 18.87 2.30
N ILE A 11 2.89 19.45 1.66
CA ILE A 11 3.46 18.90 0.44
C ILE A 11 3.99 17.48 0.67
N LEU A 12 4.73 17.24 1.75
CA LEU A 12 5.26 15.92 2.08
C LEU A 12 4.13 14.88 2.30
N ASN A 13 3.05 15.26 2.96
CA ASN A 13 1.88 14.39 3.12
C ASN A 13 1.21 14.09 1.78
N LEU A 14 1.02 15.09 0.91
CA LEU A 14 0.45 14.89 -0.42
C LEU A 14 1.33 13.99 -1.29
N LEU A 15 2.64 14.19 -1.24
CA LEU A 15 3.62 13.31 -1.93
C LEU A 15 3.55 11.89 -1.36
N GLY A 16 3.49 11.73 -0.04
CA GLY A 16 3.34 10.43 0.60
C GLY A 16 2.07 9.70 0.15
N ILE A 17 0.93 10.38 0.15
CA ILE A 17 -0.33 9.82 -0.35
C ILE A 17 -0.23 9.48 -1.84
N HIS A 18 0.41 10.33 -2.63
CA HIS A 18 0.56 10.10 -4.06
C HIS A 18 1.48 8.91 -4.37
N PHE A 19 2.69 8.87 -3.79
CA PHE A 19 3.68 7.86 -4.13
C PHE A 19 3.49 6.53 -3.40
N ILE A 20 2.91 6.54 -2.19
CA ILE A 20 2.69 5.34 -1.38
C ILE A 20 1.22 4.91 -1.45
N GLY A 21 0.28 5.84 -1.35
CA GLY A 21 -1.15 5.55 -1.35
C GLY A 21 -1.63 4.91 -2.66
N ARG A 22 -1.20 5.40 -3.82
CA ARG A 22 -1.58 4.83 -5.12
C ARG A 22 -1.14 3.37 -5.32
N PRO A 23 0.11 2.97 -5.06
CA PRO A 23 0.49 1.56 -5.05
C PRO A 23 -0.36 0.73 -4.10
N VAL A 24 -0.62 1.22 -2.88
CA VAL A 24 -1.46 0.52 -1.91
C VAL A 24 -2.87 0.33 -2.42
N GLU A 25 -3.49 1.37 -3.00
CA GLU A 25 -4.82 1.27 -3.61
C GLU A 25 -4.87 0.17 -4.68
N LYS A 26 -3.84 0.06 -5.52
CA LYS A 26 -3.74 -1.01 -6.53
C LYS A 26 -3.65 -2.41 -5.90
N PHE A 27 -2.97 -2.56 -4.76
CA PHE A 27 -2.83 -3.85 -4.08
C PHE A 27 -4.11 -4.28 -3.37
N ILE A 28 -4.78 -3.36 -2.66
CA ILE A 28 -5.93 -3.71 -1.82
C ILE A 28 -7.29 -3.38 -2.45
N GLY A 29 -7.29 -2.63 -3.55
CA GLY A 29 -8.49 -2.17 -4.26
C GLY A 29 -9.09 -0.90 -3.64
N ASN A 30 -9.76 -0.10 -4.47
CA ASN A 30 -10.32 1.21 -4.11
C ASN A 30 -11.22 1.18 -2.85
N ARG A 31 -12.05 0.13 -2.69
CA ARG A 31 -12.93 0.01 -1.52
C ARG A 31 -12.15 -0.14 -0.21
N ASN A 32 -11.18 -1.05 -0.18
CA ASN A 32 -10.37 -1.29 1.01
C ASN A 32 -9.45 -0.10 1.30
N PHE A 33 -8.99 0.59 0.26
CA PHE A 33 -8.20 1.81 0.41
C PHE A 33 -9.01 2.95 1.05
N LYS A 34 -10.27 3.14 0.66
CA LYS A 34 -11.17 4.10 1.33
C LYS A 34 -11.37 3.75 2.81
N TYR A 35 -11.53 2.47 3.13
CA TYR A 35 -11.62 2.05 4.54
C TYR A 35 -10.31 2.28 5.29
N LEU A 36 -9.16 2.01 4.68
CA LEU A 36 -7.84 2.32 5.25
C LEU A 36 -7.74 3.81 5.59
N VAL A 37 -8.08 4.70 4.65
CA VAL A 37 -8.02 6.15 4.84
C VAL A 37 -8.93 6.59 6.00
N LEU A 38 -10.21 6.19 5.97
CA LEU A 38 -11.17 6.59 7.02
C LEU A 38 -10.76 6.04 8.39
N SER A 39 -10.44 4.74 8.46
CA SER A 39 -10.09 4.11 9.74
C SER A 39 -8.77 4.62 10.30
N SER A 40 -7.80 5.00 9.46
CA SER A 40 -6.54 5.60 9.92
C SER A 40 -6.73 6.98 10.54
N ILE A 41 -7.66 7.79 10.01
CA ILE A 41 -8.04 9.08 10.61
C ILE A 41 -8.65 8.84 11.99
N PHE A 42 -9.64 7.95 12.08
CA PHE A 42 -10.33 7.68 13.36
C PHE A 42 -9.38 7.05 14.39
N LEU A 43 -8.62 6.03 14.02
CA LEU A 43 -7.72 5.36 14.96
C LEU A 43 -6.57 6.29 15.39
N GLY A 44 -6.01 7.06 14.45
CA GLY A 44 -5.02 8.09 14.77
C GLY A 44 -5.54 9.14 15.73
N ALA A 45 -6.77 9.64 15.51
CA ALA A 45 -7.41 10.59 16.42
C ALA A 45 -7.67 9.97 17.79
N ILE A 46 -8.17 8.74 17.87
CA ILE A 46 -8.44 8.04 19.14
C ILE A 46 -7.15 7.86 19.93
N THR A 47 -6.10 7.36 19.29
CA THR A 47 -4.80 7.16 19.98
C THR A 47 -4.25 8.49 20.47
N TRP A 48 -4.29 9.53 19.64
CA TRP A 48 -3.82 10.85 20.05
C TRP A 48 -4.61 11.41 21.24
N ILE A 49 -5.94 11.38 21.23
CA ILE A 49 -6.79 11.84 22.32
C ILE A 49 -6.48 11.07 23.62
N THR A 50 -6.22 9.77 23.52
CA THR A 50 -5.92 8.93 24.70
C THR A 50 -4.70 9.43 25.47
N PHE A 51 -3.66 9.89 24.76
CA PHE A 51 -2.42 10.33 25.38
C PHE A 51 -2.30 11.84 25.57
N ASN A 52 -3.15 12.65 24.89
CA ASN A 52 -3.08 14.12 24.91
C ASN A 52 -4.35 14.79 25.43
N SER A 53 -5.17 14.09 26.25
CA SER A 53 -6.49 14.58 26.73
C SER A 53 -6.41 15.85 27.60
N TYR A 54 -5.25 16.16 28.15
CA TYR A 54 -5.06 17.28 29.10
C TYR A 54 -4.29 18.47 28.52
N GLY A 55 -3.91 18.41 27.23
CA GLY A 55 -3.12 19.47 26.59
C GLY A 55 -3.97 20.39 25.70
N ASN A 56 -3.51 21.64 25.50
CA ASN A 56 -4.07 22.58 24.52
C ASN A 56 -3.50 22.34 23.11
N GLN A 57 -3.15 21.11 22.77
CA GLN A 57 -2.58 20.77 21.49
C GLN A 57 -3.68 20.39 20.49
N TYR A 58 -3.45 20.69 19.21
CA TYR A 58 -4.37 20.34 18.15
C TYR A 58 -3.78 19.24 17.28
N LEU A 59 -4.58 18.21 17.04
CA LEU A 59 -4.20 17.18 16.08
C LEU A 59 -4.42 17.71 14.65
N VAL A 60 -3.35 17.76 13.87
CA VAL A 60 -3.43 18.22 12.50
C VAL A 60 -2.55 17.35 11.61
N GLY A 61 -3.09 16.99 10.47
CA GLY A 61 -2.32 16.37 9.40
C GLY A 61 -2.88 15.04 8.90
N SER A 62 -2.61 14.76 7.64
CA SER A 62 -2.95 13.49 6.99
C SER A 62 -1.83 12.44 7.13
N SER A 63 -0.85 12.68 8.00
CA SER A 63 0.32 11.82 8.20
C SER A 63 -0.05 10.41 8.70
N ALA A 64 -1.11 10.28 9.50
CA ALA A 64 -1.63 8.97 9.90
C ALA A 64 -2.06 8.13 8.69
N ILE A 65 -2.62 8.75 7.63
CA ILE A 65 -2.98 8.07 6.37
C ILE A 65 -1.71 7.63 5.63
N VAL A 66 -0.70 8.51 5.58
CA VAL A 66 0.58 8.19 4.93
C VAL A 66 1.25 7.00 5.61
N LEU A 67 1.30 7.01 6.94
CA LEU A 67 1.94 5.94 7.72
C LEU A 67 1.13 4.64 7.69
N ALA A 68 -0.20 4.71 7.68
CA ALA A 68 -1.06 3.55 7.45
C ALA A 68 -0.78 2.93 6.07
N SER A 69 -0.69 3.77 5.04
CA SER A 69 -0.37 3.33 3.68
C SER A 69 1.04 2.75 3.59
N LEU A 70 2.04 3.40 4.21
CA LEU A 70 3.42 2.91 4.27
C LEU A 70 3.50 1.54 4.95
N CYS A 71 2.85 1.40 6.11
CA CYS A 71 2.81 0.13 6.83
C CYS A 71 2.18 -0.98 5.97
N THR A 72 1.02 -0.71 5.37
CA THR A 72 0.35 -1.65 4.46
C THR A 72 1.25 -2.03 3.29
N PHE A 73 1.87 -1.06 2.61
CA PHE A 73 2.78 -1.29 1.50
C PHE A 73 3.96 -2.19 1.89
N CYS A 74 4.63 -1.86 2.99
CA CYS A 74 5.79 -2.60 3.46
C CYS A 74 5.46 -4.05 3.86
N LEU A 75 4.26 -4.28 4.42
CA LEU A 75 3.80 -5.62 4.78
C LEU A 75 3.42 -6.47 3.55
N PHE A 76 2.92 -5.85 2.47
CA PHE A 76 2.65 -6.56 1.21
C PHE A 76 3.93 -6.89 0.44
N GLN A 77 4.96 -6.03 0.50
CA GLN A 77 6.19 -6.15 -0.29
C GLN A 77 7.47 -6.12 0.58
N PRO A 78 7.59 -6.96 1.64
CA PRO A 78 8.63 -6.79 2.66
C PRO A 78 10.05 -6.97 2.12
N ASN A 79 10.23 -7.79 1.10
CA ASN A 79 11.55 -8.21 0.60
C ASN A 79 11.90 -7.68 -0.79
N HIS A 80 10.95 -7.06 -1.51
CA HIS A 80 11.21 -6.47 -2.82
C HIS A 80 11.89 -5.11 -2.67
N PRO A 81 13.18 -4.97 -3.04
CA PRO A 81 13.89 -3.71 -2.87
C PRO A 81 13.20 -2.57 -3.63
N ILE A 82 13.01 -1.46 -2.96
CA ILE A 82 12.53 -0.22 -3.56
C ILE A 82 13.66 0.80 -3.61
N THR A 83 13.65 1.66 -4.60
CA THR A 83 14.56 2.80 -4.64
C THR A 83 13.87 4.01 -4.01
N LEU A 84 14.38 4.42 -2.86
CA LEU A 84 13.97 5.65 -2.20
C LEU A 84 14.93 6.77 -2.59
N LEU A 85 14.38 7.94 -2.90
CA LEU A 85 15.18 9.14 -3.07
C LEU A 85 15.37 9.81 -1.70
N LEU A 86 16.49 9.50 -1.06
CA LEU A 86 16.85 10.15 0.20
C LEU A 86 17.14 11.63 -0.06
N PHE A 87 16.47 12.51 0.68
CA PHE A 87 16.53 13.97 0.48
C PHE A 87 16.22 14.40 -0.96
N PHE A 88 15.46 13.62 -1.73
CA PHE A 88 15.13 13.85 -3.15
C PHE A 88 16.35 13.86 -4.10
N ILE A 89 17.53 13.48 -3.64
CA ILE A 89 18.79 13.56 -4.40
C ILE A 89 19.44 12.17 -4.52
N LEU A 90 19.55 11.43 -3.41
CA LEU A 90 20.33 10.19 -3.38
C LEU A 90 19.43 8.96 -3.53
N PRO A 91 19.53 8.19 -4.64
CA PRO A 91 18.78 6.95 -4.81
C PRO A 91 19.38 5.85 -3.94
N VAL A 92 18.64 5.40 -2.93
CA VAL A 92 19.03 4.32 -2.03
C VAL A 92 18.12 3.12 -2.24
N ARG A 93 18.70 1.95 -2.51
CA ARG A 93 17.96 0.68 -2.60
C ARG A 93 17.82 0.06 -1.22
N ILE A 94 16.58 -0.05 -0.74
CA ILE A 94 16.27 -0.60 0.57
C ILE A 94 15.08 -1.56 0.50
N LYS A 95 15.08 -2.60 1.34
CA LYS A 95 13.93 -3.49 1.49
C LYS A 95 12.86 -2.82 2.36
N PRO A 96 11.56 -2.83 1.95
CA PRO A 96 10.48 -2.17 2.69
C PRO A 96 10.38 -2.57 4.16
N LYS A 97 10.71 -3.81 4.52
CA LYS A 97 10.72 -4.24 5.93
C LYS A 97 11.64 -3.40 6.80
N TRP A 98 12.78 -2.94 6.27
CA TRP A 98 13.71 -2.09 7.02
C TRP A 98 13.20 -0.64 7.12
N VAL A 99 12.50 -0.17 6.09
CA VAL A 99 11.81 1.13 6.14
C VAL A 99 10.73 1.10 7.22
N LEU A 100 9.90 0.05 7.24
CA LEU A 100 8.86 -0.11 8.25
C LEU A 100 9.44 -0.17 9.66
N LEU A 101 10.48 -1.00 9.87
CA LEU A 101 11.11 -1.14 11.18
C LEU A 101 11.74 0.17 11.67
N GLY A 102 12.46 0.87 10.78
CA GLY A 102 13.06 2.16 11.08
C GLY A 102 12.03 3.23 11.40
N THR A 103 10.98 3.36 10.57
CA THR A 103 9.89 4.31 10.80
C THR A 103 9.17 3.99 12.11
N PHE A 104 8.83 2.73 12.37
CA PHE A 104 8.17 2.32 13.61
C PHE A 104 9.04 2.62 14.84
N GLY A 105 10.34 2.35 14.76
CA GLY A 105 11.26 2.67 15.84
C GLY A 105 11.38 4.17 16.11
N LEU A 106 11.41 5.01 15.05
CA LEU A 106 11.42 6.47 15.17
C LEU A 106 10.11 6.99 15.79
N GLU A 107 8.97 6.43 15.40
CA GLU A 107 7.66 6.84 15.96
C GLU A 107 7.55 6.46 17.45
N ILE A 108 8.03 5.28 17.86
CA ILE A 108 8.09 4.91 19.28
C ILE A 108 9.05 5.82 20.05
N TYR A 109 10.24 6.07 19.50
CA TYR A 109 11.20 6.97 20.13
C TYR A 109 10.62 8.37 20.33
N GLY A 110 10.00 8.94 19.28
CA GLY A 110 9.35 10.24 19.35
C GLY A 110 8.16 10.26 20.30
N PHE A 111 7.35 9.20 20.32
CA PHE A 111 6.24 9.06 21.27
C PHE A 111 6.71 9.12 22.72
N VAL A 112 7.75 8.36 23.05
CA VAL A 112 8.26 8.33 24.43
C VAL A 112 8.96 9.64 24.81
N ASN A 113 9.90 10.13 23.98
CA ASN A 113 10.77 11.23 24.38
C ASN A 113 10.19 12.61 24.07
N SER A 114 9.34 12.72 23.07
CA SER A 114 8.81 14.01 22.61
C SER A 114 7.36 14.22 23.04
N GLU A 115 6.50 13.19 22.98
CA GLU A 115 5.08 13.33 23.27
C GLU A 115 4.74 13.03 24.73
N ILE A 116 5.38 12.01 25.38
CA ILE A 116 5.12 11.68 26.79
C ILE A 116 5.98 12.53 27.75
N PHE A 117 7.28 12.63 27.49
CA PHE A 117 8.24 13.28 28.41
C PHE A 117 8.70 14.66 27.95
N GLY A 118 8.30 15.15 26.79
CA GLY A 118 8.71 16.42 26.21
C GLY A 118 7.53 17.29 25.80
N ASP A 119 7.86 18.45 25.20
CA ASP A 119 6.89 19.40 24.64
C ASP A 119 6.81 19.25 23.11
N GLY A 120 6.81 18.00 22.63
CA GLY A 120 6.86 17.71 21.20
C GLY A 120 5.61 18.19 20.44
N MET A 121 5.86 18.77 19.27
CA MET A 121 4.77 19.26 18.39
C MET A 121 4.24 18.18 17.44
N ILE A 122 4.89 17.01 17.37
CA ILE A 122 4.53 15.92 16.47
C ILE A 122 3.67 14.90 17.22
N ALA A 123 2.50 14.56 16.66
CA ALA A 123 1.58 13.60 17.23
C ALA A 123 1.98 12.15 16.89
N HIS A 124 3.04 11.65 17.53
CA HIS A 124 3.57 10.29 17.30
C HIS A 124 2.56 9.20 17.67
N SER A 125 1.73 9.42 18.68
CA SER A 125 0.62 8.51 19.02
C SER A 125 -0.38 8.35 17.87
N ALA A 126 -0.73 9.45 17.16
CA ALA A 126 -1.58 9.39 15.98
C ALA A 126 -0.90 8.61 14.84
N HIS A 127 0.40 8.76 14.68
CA HIS A 127 1.20 8.04 13.70
C HIS A 127 1.21 6.53 13.97
N LEU A 128 1.43 6.13 15.21
CA LEU A 128 1.35 4.73 15.64
C LEU A 128 -0.04 4.15 15.45
N GLY A 129 -1.10 4.92 15.73
CA GLY A 129 -2.48 4.55 15.43
C GLY A 129 -2.71 4.32 13.94
N GLY A 130 -2.17 5.18 13.08
CA GLY A 130 -2.18 5.01 11.64
C GLY A 130 -1.48 3.73 11.20
N MET A 131 -0.26 3.47 11.70
CA MET A 131 0.50 2.25 11.40
C MET A 131 -0.23 0.99 11.85
N ALA A 132 -0.84 0.99 13.03
CA ALA A 132 -1.67 -0.11 13.52
C ALA A 132 -2.85 -0.39 12.57
N CYS A 133 -3.52 0.67 12.10
CA CYS A 133 -4.59 0.56 11.10
C CYS A 133 -4.08 -0.09 9.80
N GLY A 134 -2.90 0.30 9.32
CA GLY A 134 -2.26 -0.30 8.15
C GLY A 134 -1.99 -1.79 8.32
N ALA A 135 -1.48 -2.20 9.48
CA ALA A 135 -1.25 -3.60 9.81
C ALA A 135 -2.54 -4.41 9.87
N VAL A 136 -3.59 -3.88 10.50
CA VAL A 136 -4.93 -4.51 10.54
C VAL A 136 -5.50 -4.65 9.14
N THR A 137 -5.40 -3.62 8.30
CA THR A 137 -5.86 -3.68 6.90
C THR A 137 -5.13 -4.79 6.13
N TYR A 138 -3.82 -4.91 6.29
CA TYR A 138 -3.05 -6.01 5.70
C TYR A 138 -3.60 -7.39 6.14
N LEU A 139 -3.84 -7.58 7.43
CA LEU A 139 -4.36 -8.85 7.97
C LEU A 139 -5.75 -9.17 7.43
N ILE A 140 -6.62 -8.17 7.30
CA ILE A 140 -7.97 -8.33 6.74
C ILE A 140 -7.90 -8.73 5.26
N VAL A 141 -7.10 -8.02 4.47
CA VAL A 141 -6.96 -8.29 3.03
C VAL A 141 -6.34 -9.67 2.78
N GLN A 142 -5.41 -10.11 3.64
CA GLN A 142 -4.84 -11.47 3.60
C GLN A 142 -5.80 -12.56 4.09
N GLY A 143 -6.97 -12.20 4.60
CA GLY A 143 -7.93 -13.14 5.17
C GLY A 143 -7.48 -13.79 6.49
N LYS A 144 -6.46 -13.21 7.15
CA LYS A 144 -5.97 -13.66 8.46
C LYS A 144 -6.80 -13.12 9.61
N LEU A 145 -7.49 -12.00 9.40
CA LEU A 145 -8.43 -11.39 10.32
C LEU A 145 -9.78 -11.24 9.64
N VAL A 146 -10.83 -11.82 10.23
CA VAL A 146 -12.20 -11.69 9.74
C VAL A 146 -12.94 -10.74 10.69
N PHE A 147 -13.34 -9.59 10.17
CA PHE A 147 -14.18 -8.69 10.96
C PHE A 147 -15.62 -9.22 10.97
N PRO A 148 -16.26 -9.41 12.14
CA PRO A 148 -17.63 -9.94 12.24
C PRO A 148 -18.70 -8.99 11.66
N PHE A 149 -18.37 -7.72 11.46
CA PHE A 149 -19.26 -6.73 10.87
C PHE A 149 -19.17 -6.71 9.34
N ARG A 150 -20.01 -7.50 8.68
CA ARG A 150 -20.34 -7.29 7.28
C ARG A 150 -21.30 -6.11 7.17
N PHE A 151 -20.82 -4.89 6.99
CA PHE A 151 -21.64 -3.83 6.45
C PHE A 151 -22.09 -4.20 5.04
N LYS A 152 -23.31 -4.74 4.94
CA LYS A 152 -24.00 -4.86 3.64
C LYS A 152 -24.40 -3.43 3.22
N PHE A 153 -23.52 -2.73 2.55
CA PHE A 153 -23.92 -1.58 1.78
C PHE A 153 -24.71 -2.10 0.56
N THR A 154 -26.03 -2.04 0.67
CA THR A 154 -26.94 -2.32 -0.43
C THR A 154 -26.62 -1.32 -1.53
N ARG A 155 -26.10 -1.81 -2.63
CA ARG A 155 -25.90 -1.04 -3.85
C ARG A 155 -27.31 -0.68 -4.34
N SER A 156 -27.76 0.57 -4.08
CA SER A 156 -28.99 1.09 -4.66
C SER A 156 -28.83 1.06 -6.18
N GLY A 157 -29.53 0.14 -6.80
CA GLY A 157 -29.49 -0.06 -8.24
C GLY A 157 -30.19 1.07 -8.95
N ILE A 158 -29.54 1.68 -9.90
CA ILE A 158 -30.22 2.27 -11.06
C ILE A 158 -30.35 1.14 -12.06
N GLY A 159 -31.57 0.92 -12.46
CA GLY A 159 -32.10 -0.28 -13.07
C GLY A 159 -31.45 -0.72 -14.39
N SER A 160 -31.48 -2.00 -14.59
CA SER A 160 -31.94 -2.61 -15.83
C SER A 160 -32.54 -3.98 -15.50
N SER A 161 -33.82 -4.07 -15.76
CA SER A 161 -34.66 -5.26 -15.76
C SER A 161 -34.14 -6.30 -16.75
N GLN A 162 -33.95 -7.51 -16.29
CA GLN A 162 -34.28 -8.74 -17.03
C GLN A 162 -34.46 -9.91 -16.02
N PRO A 163 -35.56 -10.68 -16.15
CA PRO A 163 -35.81 -11.82 -15.29
C PRO A 163 -35.29 -13.12 -15.93
N GLY A 164 -34.75 -14.00 -15.10
CA GLY A 164 -34.42 -15.36 -15.59
C GLY A 164 -33.53 -16.12 -14.65
N HIS A 165 -34.15 -16.83 -13.76
CA HIS A 165 -33.92 -18.24 -13.37
C HIS A 165 -32.49 -18.76 -13.51
N ASN A 166 -31.77 -18.94 -12.37
CA ASN A 166 -31.22 -20.25 -11.99
C ASN A 166 -30.51 -20.20 -10.64
N ARG A 167 -31.06 -20.92 -9.68
CA ARG A 167 -30.40 -21.41 -8.47
C ARG A 167 -29.27 -22.35 -8.91
N HIS A 168 -28.24 -22.36 -8.12
CA HIS A 168 -27.04 -23.19 -8.07
C HIS A 168 -25.78 -22.51 -8.59
N LEU A 169 -24.97 -22.14 -7.66
CA LEU A 169 -23.59 -22.56 -7.45
C LEU A 169 -22.90 -21.56 -6.51
N PHE A 170 -22.69 -21.96 -5.28
CA PHE A 170 -21.67 -21.36 -4.41
C PHE A 170 -20.31 -21.46 -5.12
N LYS A 171 -19.96 -20.47 -5.90
CA LYS A 171 -18.58 -20.34 -6.40
C LYS A 171 -17.71 -19.85 -5.24
N LYS A 172 -16.84 -20.75 -4.76
CA LYS A 172 -15.68 -20.45 -3.93
C LYS A 172 -15.09 -19.09 -4.30
N ALA A 173 -14.89 -18.23 -3.31
CA ALA A 173 -14.15 -16.98 -3.48
C ALA A 173 -12.83 -17.31 -4.19
N LYS A 174 -12.69 -16.81 -5.41
CA LYS A 174 -11.46 -16.95 -6.18
C LYS A 174 -10.38 -16.23 -5.40
N LYS A 175 -9.50 -17.00 -4.75
CA LYS A 175 -8.27 -16.50 -4.14
C LYS A 175 -7.55 -15.70 -5.23
N PHE A 176 -7.52 -14.38 -5.12
CA PHE A 176 -6.76 -13.54 -6.03
C PHE A 176 -5.28 -13.78 -5.71
N ARG A 177 -4.70 -14.75 -6.36
CA ARG A 177 -3.26 -14.92 -6.43
C ARG A 177 -2.78 -13.96 -7.51
N VAL A 178 -2.19 -12.85 -7.09
CA VAL A 178 -1.36 -12.05 -8.00
C VAL A 178 -0.12 -12.91 -8.26
N ASN A 179 -0.07 -13.51 -9.43
CA ASN A 179 1.02 -14.39 -9.82
C ASN A 179 2.17 -13.51 -10.37
N PHE A 180 2.87 -12.82 -9.48
CA PHE A 180 4.05 -12.03 -9.85
C PHE A 180 5.21 -12.91 -10.37
N GLY A 181 5.19 -14.21 -10.06
CA GLY A 181 6.20 -15.15 -10.53
C GLY A 181 6.18 -15.36 -12.05
N GLU A 182 4.98 -15.44 -12.65
CA GLU A 182 4.84 -15.71 -14.08
C GLU A 182 5.25 -14.51 -14.95
N SER A 183 4.88 -13.29 -14.54
CA SER A 183 5.26 -12.07 -15.24
C SER A 183 6.76 -11.75 -15.09
N ALA A 184 7.37 -12.00 -13.93
CA ALA A 184 8.79 -11.80 -13.71
C ALA A 184 9.62 -12.85 -14.48
N SER A 185 9.19 -14.11 -14.50
CA SER A 185 9.80 -15.19 -15.23
C SER A 185 9.75 -14.97 -16.77
N ILE A 186 8.59 -14.52 -17.29
CA ILE A 186 8.45 -14.22 -18.72
C ILE A 186 9.34 -13.02 -19.10
N LYS A 187 9.47 -12.02 -18.24
CA LYS A 187 10.35 -10.88 -18.53
C LYS A 187 11.81 -11.27 -18.55
N GLU A 188 12.28 -12.05 -17.59
CA GLU A 188 13.65 -12.52 -17.51
C GLU A 188 14.02 -13.42 -18.71
N GLU A 189 13.09 -14.31 -19.12
CA GLU A 189 13.25 -15.14 -20.29
C GLU A 189 13.20 -14.32 -21.59
N THR A 190 12.38 -13.28 -21.66
CA THR A 190 12.33 -12.36 -22.79
C THR A 190 13.64 -11.59 -22.95
N ASP A 191 14.20 -11.08 -21.85
CA ASP A 191 15.49 -10.37 -21.86
C ASP A 191 16.61 -11.29 -22.34
N ARG A 192 16.66 -12.56 -21.91
CA ARG A 192 17.60 -13.57 -22.39
C ARG A 192 17.48 -13.83 -23.90
N ILE A 193 16.24 -13.90 -24.41
CA ILE A 193 15.98 -14.14 -25.84
C ILE A 193 16.39 -12.90 -26.66
N LEU A 194 16.18 -11.69 -26.16
CA LEU A 194 16.60 -10.46 -26.81
C LEU A 194 18.13 -10.35 -26.89
N ASP A 195 18.85 -10.75 -25.84
CA ASP A 195 20.31 -10.81 -25.85
C ASP A 195 20.83 -11.84 -26.90
N LYS A 196 20.18 -12.99 -27.01
CA LYS A 196 20.50 -13.99 -28.03
C LYS A 196 20.26 -13.46 -29.45
N ILE A 197 19.20 -12.67 -29.67
CA ILE A 197 18.95 -12.03 -30.97
C ILE A 197 20.06 -11.03 -31.31
N ASN A 198 20.51 -10.25 -30.33
CA ASN A 198 21.58 -9.27 -30.52
C ASN A 198 22.93 -9.93 -30.86
N GLU A 199 23.20 -11.09 -30.26
CA GLU A 199 24.47 -11.80 -30.50
C GLU A 199 24.46 -12.65 -31.78
N LYS A 200 23.37 -13.37 -32.08
CA LYS A 200 23.31 -14.42 -33.09
C LYS A 200 22.25 -14.22 -34.18
N GLY A 201 21.54 -13.12 -34.11
CA GLY A 201 20.45 -12.78 -35.05
C GLY A 201 19.17 -13.55 -34.81
N PHE A 202 18.06 -13.04 -35.35
CA PHE A 202 16.72 -13.58 -35.20
C PHE A 202 16.55 -15.02 -35.69
N GLY A 203 17.36 -15.42 -36.68
CA GLY A 203 17.33 -16.78 -37.25
C GLY A 203 17.85 -17.88 -36.30
N SER A 204 18.48 -17.50 -35.18
CA SER A 204 19.00 -18.45 -34.17
C SER A 204 17.96 -18.90 -33.15
N LEU A 205 16.75 -18.35 -33.22
CA LEU A 205 15.66 -18.63 -32.26
C LEU A 205 15.01 -19.98 -32.56
N THR A 206 14.79 -20.74 -31.51
CA THR A 206 13.94 -21.93 -31.54
C THR A 206 12.47 -21.56 -31.63
N ASP A 207 11.60 -22.48 -32.04
CA ASP A 207 10.18 -22.21 -32.14
C ASP A 207 9.55 -21.93 -30.75
N SER A 208 10.04 -22.55 -29.69
CA SER A 208 9.66 -22.27 -28.30
C SER A 208 10.03 -20.83 -27.88
N GLU A 209 11.20 -20.33 -28.28
CA GLU A 209 11.64 -18.97 -27.99
C GLU A 209 10.80 -17.92 -28.73
N LYS A 210 10.40 -18.22 -29.99
CA LYS A 210 9.47 -17.38 -30.77
C LYS A 210 8.08 -17.30 -30.10
N GLU A 211 7.57 -18.43 -29.61
CA GLU A 211 6.29 -18.47 -28.88
C GLU A 211 6.33 -17.65 -27.59
N THR A 212 7.46 -17.68 -26.87
CA THR A 212 7.67 -16.89 -25.66
C THR A 212 7.65 -15.38 -25.95
N LEU A 213 8.28 -14.94 -27.05
CA LEU A 213 8.22 -13.55 -27.49
C LEU A 213 6.81 -13.10 -27.89
N GLU A 214 6.05 -13.95 -28.54
CA GLU A 214 4.64 -13.67 -28.90
C GLU A 214 3.76 -13.54 -27.65
N LYS A 215 3.97 -14.38 -26.62
CA LYS A 215 3.29 -14.27 -25.33
C LYS A 215 3.66 -12.99 -24.60
N ALA A 216 4.95 -12.64 -24.60
CA ALA A 216 5.42 -11.39 -23.98
C ALA A 216 4.82 -10.16 -24.67
N LYS A 217 4.75 -10.14 -26.02
CA LYS A 217 4.12 -9.07 -26.81
C LYS A 217 2.65 -8.85 -26.43
N LYS A 218 1.89 -9.94 -26.24
CA LYS A 218 0.47 -9.88 -25.84
C LYS A 218 0.27 -9.36 -24.42
N LEU A 219 1.26 -9.57 -23.53
CA LEU A 219 1.19 -9.11 -22.14
C LEU A 219 1.66 -7.66 -21.95
N LEU A 220 2.63 -7.21 -22.77
CA LEU A 220 3.21 -5.87 -22.69
C LEU A 220 2.54 -4.85 -23.62
N GLY A 221 1.74 -5.29 -24.59
CA GLY A 221 1.04 -4.47 -25.57
C GLY A 221 -0.38 -4.05 -25.20
N LYS A 222 -0.74 -4.10 -23.89
CA LYS A 222 -2.03 -3.62 -23.38
C LYS A 222 -1.88 -2.40 -22.51
#